data_98118dde3f357e9f1f6cc95f9264965c
#
_entry.id   98118dde3f357e9f1f6cc95f9264965c
#
_cell.length_a   1.000
_cell.length_b   1.000
_cell.length_c   1.000
_cell.angle_alpha   90.00
_cell.angle_beta   90.00
_cell.angle_gamma   90.00
#
_symmetry.space_group_name_H-M   'P 1'
#
loop_
_entity.id
_entity.type
_entity.pdbx_description
1 polymer ?
#
loop_
_entity_poly.entity_id
_entity_poly.type
_entity_poly.pdbx_seq_one_letter_code
_entity_poly.pdbx_strand_id
1 'polypeptide(L)'
;MAAKPLCVVDTSAWIEYLTGSPLGKQLAAHFPKQPNCIVPTLVQLELSKWLRREADEDRADEVIAYTMECVVTPLDTGIALLAADMHSQYKLATADAIVYATAQSKGATLLTCDAHFAKLADVSYWSKKSTHH
;
A
#
# COMPACT_ATOMS: atom_id res chain seq x y z
N MET A 1 23.53 5.92 6.74
CA MET A 1 22.91 5.03 5.78
C MET A 1 21.61 5.62 5.28
N ALA A 2 21.43 5.63 4.01
CA ALA A 2 20.22 6.20 3.46
C ALA A 2 19.00 5.37 3.81
N ALA A 3 17.85 6.01 3.94
CA ALA A 3 16.59 5.33 4.08
C ALA A 3 16.30 4.52 2.81
N LYS A 4 15.44 3.53 2.92
CA LYS A 4 15.02 2.74 1.76
C LYS A 4 14.26 3.66 0.80
N PRO A 5 14.71 3.80 -0.45
CA PRO A 5 14.00 4.66 -1.40
C PRO A 5 12.68 4.05 -1.88
N LEU A 6 12.60 2.72 -1.94
CA LEU A 6 11.42 2.04 -2.43
C LEU A 6 10.36 1.93 -1.34
N CYS A 7 9.11 2.17 -1.72
CA CYS A 7 8.00 2.17 -0.78
C CYS A 7 6.78 1.53 -1.44
N VAL A 8 6.23 0.52 -0.78
CA VAL A 8 4.92 -0.01 -1.14
C VAL A 8 3.89 0.80 -0.38
N VAL A 9 2.88 1.33 -1.07
CA VAL A 9 1.78 2.03 -0.43
C VAL A 9 0.59 1.09 -0.37
N ASP A 10 0.14 0.78 0.84
CA ASP A 10 -1.03 -0.07 1.05
C ASP A 10 -2.30 0.66 0.58
N THR A 11 -3.31 -0.11 0.22
CA THR A 11 -4.59 0.45 -0.23
C THR A 11 -5.16 1.46 0.76
N SER A 12 -5.07 1.19 2.06
CA SER A 12 -5.56 2.11 3.09
C SER A 12 -4.93 3.49 3.00
N ALA A 13 -3.62 3.54 2.77
CA ALA A 13 -2.92 4.82 2.65
C ALA A 13 -3.22 5.50 1.32
N TRP A 14 -3.36 4.75 0.23
CA TRP A 14 -3.79 5.30 -1.05
C TRP A 14 -5.13 6.02 -0.91
N ILE A 15 -6.09 5.38 -0.24
CA ILE A 15 -7.43 5.95 -0.06
C ILE A 15 -7.38 7.25 0.71
N GLU A 16 -6.64 7.31 1.81
CA GLU A 16 -6.50 8.55 2.58
C GLU A 16 -5.87 9.65 1.74
N TYR A 17 -4.83 9.31 1.00
CA TYR A 17 -4.14 10.26 0.13
C TYR A 17 -5.07 10.79 -0.96
N LEU A 18 -5.76 9.89 -1.65
CA LEU A 18 -6.62 10.26 -2.79
C LEU A 18 -7.84 11.07 -2.38
N THR A 19 -8.38 10.81 -1.19
CA THR A 19 -9.56 11.53 -0.71
C THR A 19 -9.21 12.89 -0.09
N GLY A 20 -7.93 13.15 0.13
CA GLY A 20 -7.51 14.41 0.74
C GLY A 20 -7.99 14.59 2.17
N SER A 21 -8.17 13.49 2.88
CA SER A 21 -8.53 13.52 4.30
C SER A 21 -7.45 14.24 5.11
N PRO A 22 -7.74 14.64 6.35
CA PRO A 22 -6.68 15.22 7.21
C PRO A 22 -5.45 14.33 7.30
N LEU A 23 -5.65 13.01 7.44
CA LEU A 23 -4.55 12.06 7.46
C LEU A 23 -3.85 11.99 6.11
N GLY A 24 -4.62 12.02 5.02
CA GLY A 24 -4.06 12.00 3.67
C GLY A 24 -3.17 13.20 3.40
N LYS A 25 -3.52 14.37 3.94
CA LYS A 25 -2.69 15.56 3.81
C LYS A 25 -1.37 15.41 4.56
N GLN A 26 -1.40 14.75 5.72
CA GLN A 26 -0.18 14.44 6.45
C GLN A 26 0.69 13.43 5.70
N LEU A 27 0.06 12.41 5.10
CA LEU A 27 0.76 11.41 4.32
C LEU A 27 1.44 11.97 3.08
N ALA A 28 0.88 13.04 2.51
CA ALA A 28 1.36 13.59 1.24
C ALA A 28 2.86 13.88 1.26
N ALA A 29 3.39 14.35 2.40
CA ALA A 29 4.82 14.65 2.54
C ALA A 29 5.69 13.40 2.52
N HIS A 30 5.12 12.23 2.80
CA HIS A 30 5.83 10.96 2.88
C HIS A 30 5.49 10.00 1.74
N PHE A 31 4.57 10.41 0.89
CA PHE A 31 4.13 9.58 -0.23
C PHE A 31 5.27 9.46 -1.25
N PRO A 32 5.61 8.25 -1.71
CA PRO A 32 6.73 8.09 -2.64
C PRO A 32 6.41 8.68 -4.00
N LYS A 33 7.44 9.19 -4.66
CA LYS A 33 7.33 9.58 -6.06
C LYS A 33 7.23 8.34 -6.93
N GLN A 34 6.69 8.47 -8.12
CA GLN A 34 6.41 7.33 -8.99
C GLN A 34 7.59 6.37 -9.17
N PRO A 35 8.83 6.83 -9.41
CA PRO A 35 9.94 5.87 -9.58
C PRO A 35 10.22 5.01 -8.35
N ASN A 36 9.81 5.47 -7.18
CA ASN A 36 10.05 4.75 -5.91
C ASN A 36 8.77 4.14 -5.33
N CYS A 37 7.66 4.27 -6.03
CA CYS A 37 6.37 3.79 -5.56
C CYS A 37 6.09 2.40 -6.15
N ILE A 38 6.14 1.39 -5.30
CA ILE A 38 5.80 0.03 -5.72
C ILE A 38 4.30 -0.18 -5.54
N VAL A 39 3.66 -0.66 -6.59
CA VAL A 39 2.21 -0.91 -6.59
C VAL A 39 1.97 -2.38 -6.88
N PRO A 40 1.65 -3.16 -5.85
CA PRO A 40 1.22 -4.54 -6.07
C PRO A 40 -0.04 -4.57 -6.93
N THR A 41 -0.14 -5.54 -7.83
CA THR A 41 -1.35 -5.65 -8.66
C THR A 41 -2.61 -5.85 -7.81
N LEU A 42 -2.47 -6.48 -6.63
CA LEU A 42 -3.58 -6.58 -5.69
C LEU A 42 -4.08 -5.20 -5.26
N VAL A 43 -3.17 -4.26 -5.04
CA VAL A 43 -3.56 -2.89 -4.65
C VAL A 43 -4.30 -2.22 -5.81
N GLN A 44 -3.86 -2.43 -7.05
CA GLN A 44 -4.60 -1.92 -8.21
C GLN A 44 -6.03 -2.46 -8.23
N LEU A 45 -6.19 -3.75 -7.95
CA LEU A 45 -7.52 -4.37 -7.89
C LEU A 45 -8.37 -3.73 -6.80
N GLU A 46 -7.83 -3.58 -5.60
CA GLU A 46 -8.56 -3.01 -4.47
C GLU A 46 -8.93 -1.56 -4.71
N LEU A 47 -7.99 -0.77 -5.24
CA LEU A 47 -8.26 0.63 -5.57
C LEU A 47 -9.32 0.77 -6.64
N SER A 48 -9.24 -0.05 -7.68
CA SER A 48 -10.22 0.00 -8.76
C SER A 48 -11.62 -0.30 -8.24
N LYS A 49 -11.75 -1.35 -7.42
CA LYS A 49 -13.04 -1.71 -6.81
C LYS A 49 -13.58 -0.57 -5.96
N TRP A 50 -12.73 -0.03 -5.09
CA TRP A 50 -13.13 1.02 -4.15
C TRP A 50 -13.56 2.29 -4.89
N LEU A 51 -12.77 2.71 -5.88
CA LEU A 51 -13.05 3.94 -6.63
C LEU A 51 -14.29 3.84 -7.47
N ARG A 52 -14.53 2.67 -8.09
CA ARG A 52 -15.76 2.47 -8.87
C ARG A 52 -17.00 2.57 -7.99
N ARG A 53 -16.90 2.09 -6.75
CA ARG A 53 -18.02 2.13 -5.81
C ARG A 53 -18.20 3.52 -5.21
N GLU A 54 -17.11 4.18 -4.81
CA GLU A 54 -17.20 5.44 -4.06
C GLU A 54 -17.15 6.69 -4.93
N ALA A 55 -16.68 6.58 -6.15
CA ALA A 55 -16.64 7.69 -7.11
C ALA A 55 -17.29 7.24 -8.42
N ASP A 56 -16.48 6.94 -9.43
CA ASP A 56 -16.98 6.45 -10.71
C ASP A 56 -15.86 5.72 -11.47
N GLU A 57 -16.22 5.18 -12.63
CA GLU A 57 -15.28 4.43 -13.45
C GLU A 57 -14.16 5.32 -14.00
N ASP A 58 -14.50 6.54 -14.40
CA ASP A 58 -13.50 7.47 -14.94
C ASP A 58 -12.43 7.79 -13.91
N ARG A 59 -12.83 8.02 -12.67
CA ARG A 59 -11.87 8.27 -11.59
C ARG A 59 -11.00 7.07 -11.32
N ALA A 60 -11.59 5.87 -11.33
CA ALA A 60 -10.82 4.63 -11.17
C ALA A 60 -9.78 4.49 -12.26
N ASP A 61 -10.18 4.75 -13.52
CA ASP A 61 -9.28 4.65 -14.66
C ASP A 61 -8.11 5.65 -14.55
N GLU A 62 -8.39 6.88 -14.11
CA GLU A 62 -7.35 7.89 -13.89
C GLU A 62 -6.31 7.43 -12.88
N VAL A 63 -6.78 6.88 -11.77
CA VAL A 63 -5.87 6.45 -10.70
C VAL A 63 -5.05 5.23 -11.15
N ILE A 64 -5.69 4.28 -11.83
CA ILE A 64 -4.95 3.13 -12.36
C ILE A 64 -3.90 3.59 -13.37
N ALA A 65 -4.23 4.55 -14.24
CA ALA A 65 -3.26 5.10 -15.19
C ALA A 65 -2.06 5.71 -14.45
N TYR A 66 -2.29 6.42 -13.36
CA TYR A 66 -1.21 6.95 -12.53
C TYR A 66 -0.33 5.81 -11.99
N THR A 67 -0.95 4.73 -11.50
CA THR A 67 -0.17 3.61 -10.95
C THR A 67 0.66 2.90 -12.02
N MET A 68 0.24 2.96 -13.29
CA MET A 68 1.00 2.33 -14.37
C MET A 68 2.35 3.03 -14.61
N GLU A 69 2.51 4.27 -14.14
CA GLU A 69 3.79 4.97 -14.20
C GLU A 69 4.64 4.73 -12.95
N CYS A 70 4.12 3.98 -12.01
CA CYS A 70 4.87 3.54 -10.83
C CYS A 70 5.54 2.20 -11.13
N VAL A 71 6.08 1.55 -10.11
CA VAL A 71 6.68 0.22 -10.24
C VAL A 71 5.62 -0.81 -9.94
N VAL A 72 4.89 -1.23 -10.96
CA VAL A 72 3.83 -2.24 -10.80
C VAL A 72 4.48 -3.60 -10.60
N THR A 73 4.07 -4.29 -9.54
CA THR A 73 4.65 -5.57 -9.15
C THR A 73 3.57 -6.65 -9.09
N PRO A 74 3.61 -7.63 -9.99
CA PRO A 74 2.62 -8.70 -9.97
C PRO A 74 2.87 -9.70 -8.85
N LEU A 75 1.81 -10.38 -8.45
CA LEU A 75 1.91 -11.48 -7.51
C LEU A 75 2.49 -12.69 -8.27
N ASP A 76 3.77 -12.93 -8.09
CA ASP A 76 4.42 -14.09 -8.68
C ASP A 76 4.57 -15.22 -7.65
N THR A 77 5.13 -16.35 -8.08
CA THR A 77 5.28 -17.53 -7.21
C THR A 77 6.12 -17.22 -5.97
N GLY A 78 7.22 -16.49 -6.15
CA GLY A 78 8.09 -16.15 -5.02
C GLY A 78 7.36 -15.34 -3.97
N ILE A 79 6.63 -14.32 -4.40
CA ILE A 79 5.86 -13.49 -3.48
C ILE A 79 4.71 -14.29 -2.86
N ALA A 80 4.06 -15.16 -3.63
CA ALA A 80 2.97 -15.99 -3.12
C ALA A 80 3.44 -16.88 -1.98
N LEU A 81 4.59 -17.53 -2.15
CA LEU A 81 5.12 -18.41 -1.11
C LEU A 81 5.59 -17.64 0.11
N LEU A 82 6.20 -16.49 -0.10
CA LEU A 82 6.59 -15.62 1.01
C LEU A 82 5.35 -15.11 1.75
N ALA A 83 4.28 -14.80 1.03
CA ALA A 83 3.03 -14.37 1.64
C ALA A 83 2.43 -15.48 2.51
N ALA A 84 2.55 -16.75 2.09
CA ALA A 84 2.10 -17.87 2.91
C ALA A 84 2.86 -17.92 4.24
N ASP A 85 4.17 -17.66 4.21
CA ASP A 85 4.97 -17.59 5.42
C ASP A 85 4.54 -16.42 6.32
N MET A 86 4.30 -15.25 5.72
CA MET A 86 3.88 -14.05 6.47
C MET A 86 2.51 -14.25 7.11
N HIS A 87 1.60 -14.90 6.40
CA HIS A 87 0.29 -15.26 6.93
C HIS A 87 0.43 -16.12 8.17
N SER A 88 1.25 -17.15 8.10
CA SER A 88 1.49 -18.08 9.21
C SER A 88 2.17 -17.38 10.38
N GLN A 89 3.23 -16.66 10.09
CA GLN A 89 4.10 -16.08 11.12
C GLN A 89 3.44 -14.90 11.84
N TYR A 90 2.77 -14.05 11.11
CA TYR A 90 2.22 -12.80 11.66
C TYR A 90 0.71 -12.78 11.77
N LYS A 91 0.03 -13.86 11.40
CA LYS A 91 -1.43 -13.95 11.45
C LYS A 91 -2.12 -12.91 10.60
N LEU A 92 -1.51 -12.55 9.47
CA LEU A 92 -2.09 -11.58 8.56
C LEU A 92 -3.15 -12.24 7.67
N ALA A 93 -4.21 -11.51 7.35
CA ALA A 93 -5.15 -11.95 6.32
C ALA A 93 -4.41 -12.10 4.98
N THR A 94 -4.96 -12.89 4.09
CA THR A 94 -4.29 -13.21 2.81
C THR A 94 -3.87 -11.98 2.03
N ALA A 95 -4.77 -11.00 1.88
CA ALA A 95 -4.46 -9.77 1.13
C ALA A 95 -3.32 -8.99 1.81
N ASP A 96 -3.38 -8.85 3.12
CA ASP A 96 -2.34 -8.15 3.88
C ASP A 96 -1.00 -8.86 3.75
N ALA A 97 -1.01 -10.20 3.82
CA ALA A 97 0.21 -10.99 3.68
C ALA A 97 0.86 -10.79 2.31
N ILE A 98 0.06 -10.68 1.26
CA ILE A 98 0.56 -10.43 -0.10
C ILE A 98 1.24 -9.06 -0.18
N VAL A 99 0.60 -8.04 0.38
CA VAL A 99 1.16 -6.68 0.34
C VAL A 99 2.47 -6.62 1.13
N TYR A 100 2.48 -7.19 2.33
CA TYR A 100 3.68 -7.19 3.15
C TYR A 100 4.82 -8.00 2.51
N ALA A 101 4.50 -9.16 1.94
CA ALA A 101 5.48 -9.98 1.26
C ALA A 101 6.08 -9.26 0.05
N THR A 102 5.25 -8.50 -0.68
CA THR A 102 5.75 -7.70 -1.79
C THR A 102 6.78 -6.69 -1.31
N ALA A 103 6.47 -5.97 -0.22
CA ALA A 103 7.40 -5.00 0.34
C ALA A 103 8.71 -5.67 0.77
N GLN A 104 8.61 -6.79 1.49
CA GLN A 104 9.79 -7.50 1.97
C GLN A 104 10.65 -8.02 0.82
N SER A 105 10.02 -8.57 -0.22
CA SER A 105 10.76 -9.13 -1.35
C SER A 105 11.50 -8.05 -2.14
N LYS A 106 11.04 -6.82 -2.11
CA LYS A 106 11.66 -5.71 -2.83
C LYS A 106 12.57 -4.86 -1.95
N GLY A 107 12.75 -5.23 -0.70
CA GLY A 107 13.55 -4.41 0.23
C GLY A 107 12.94 -3.04 0.44
N ALA A 108 11.62 -2.94 0.42
CA ALA A 108 10.90 -1.68 0.49
C ALA A 108 10.26 -1.47 1.86
N THR A 109 9.98 -0.22 2.18
CA THR A 109 9.14 0.13 3.33
C THR A 109 7.68 0.02 2.93
N LEU A 110 6.81 -0.35 3.87
CA LEU A 110 5.36 -0.35 3.64
C LEU A 110 4.74 0.86 4.33
N LEU A 111 4.09 1.72 3.55
CA LEU A 111 3.34 2.87 4.06
C LEU A 111 1.87 2.45 4.18
N THR A 112 1.31 2.51 5.38
CA THR A 112 -0.03 1.99 5.63
C THR A 112 -0.75 2.76 6.73
N CYS A 113 -2.08 2.73 6.67
CA CYS A 113 -2.95 3.21 7.74
C CYS A 113 -3.69 2.07 8.42
N ASP A 114 -3.34 0.83 8.09
CA ASP A 114 -3.99 -0.37 8.63
C ASP A 114 -3.23 -0.86 9.86
N ALA A 115 -3.94 -0.92 10.99
CA ALA A 115 -3.35 -1.32 12.27
C ALA A 115 -2.80 -2.75 12.27
N HIS A 116 -3.25 -3.60 11.35
CA HIS A 116 -2.75 -4.97 11.27
C HIS A 116 -1.25 -5.03 11.02
N PHE A 117 -0.68 -3.98 10.41
CA PHE A 117 0.76 -3.93 10.12
C PHE A 117 1.56 -3.17 11.17
N ALA A 118 0.91 -2.58 12.17
CA ALA A 118 1.53 -1.55 13.01
C ALA A 118 2.83 -1.99 13.70
N LYS A 119 2.94 -3.27 14.05
CA LYS A 119 4.09 -3.76 14.81
C LYS A 119 5.11 -4.52 13.97
N LEU A 120 4.92 -4.57 12.66
CA LEU A 120 5.80 -5.32 11.80
C LEU A 120 7.01 -4.47 11.37
N ALA A 121 8.10 -5.15 11.07
CA ALA A 121 9.33 -4.48 10.65
C ALA A 121 9.14 -3.78 9.30
N ASP A 122 9.86 -2.67 9.12
CA ASP A 122 9.88 -1.92 7.85
C ASP A 122 8.52 -1.36 7.46
N VAL A 123 7.71 -1.00 8.46
CA VAL A 123 6.39 -0.43 8.25
C VAL A 123 6.36 1.01 8.77
N SER A 124 5.83 1.91 7.94
CA SER A 124 5.49 3.28 8.33
C SER A 124 3.98 3.32 8.51
N TYR A 125 3.54 3.22 9.76
CA TYR A 125 2.13 3.13 10.10
C TYR A 125 1.59 4.49 10.54
N TRP A 126 0.46 4.90 9.96
CA TRP A 126 -0.22 6.15 10.28
C TRP A 126 -1.63 5.86 10.74
N SER A 127 -1.88 6.05 12.03
CA SER A 127 -3.16 5.69 12.62
C SER A 127 -4.27 6.64 12.21
N LYS A 128 -5.39 6.09 11.77
CA LYS A 128 -6.58 6.86 11.46
C LYS A 128 -7.17 7.52 12.69
N LYS A 129 -6.87 6.98 13.87
CA LYS A 129 -7.41 7.50 15.13
C LYS A 129 -6.61 8.65 15.70
N SER A 130 -5.43 8.91 15.16
CA SER A 130 -4.53 9.94 15.69
C SER A 130 -5.08 11.34 15.55
N THR A 131 -6.10 11.54 14.73
CA THR A 131 -6.69 12.85 14.47
C THR A 131 -7.84 13.20 15.42
N HIS A 132 -8.17 12.29 16.29
CA HIS A 132 -9.25 12.53 17.23
C HIS A 132 -8.82 13.31 18.40
N HIS A 133 -9.70 13.99 18.82
CA HIS A 133 -9.66 14.66 20.05
C HIS A 133 -9.91 15.92 20.13
#